data_390346e8093e34be2fda71e00be943c5
#
_entry.id   390346e8093e34be2fda71e00be943c5
#
_cell.length_a   1.000
_cell.length_b   1.000
_cell.length_c   1.000
_cell.angle_alpha   90.00
_cell.angle_beta   90.00
_cell.angle_gamma   90.00
#
_symmetry.space_group_name_H-M   'P 1'
#
loop_
_entity.id
_entity.type
_entity.pdbx_description
1 polymer ?
#
loop_
_entity_poly.entity_id
_entity_poly.type
_entity_poly.pdbx_seq_one_letter_code
_entity_poly.pdbx_strand_id
1 'polypeptide(L)'
;QSVNPFDVRTQVRPEEFSTLTKDLQVIEATATVKYAVRSEEAGRIYRTIASNDRDIYPRIIQPSLLKALKSVFSQYELITIATEWNDISAIVERTVAEELNKFDYVEVRSLDLTGLQIAKEYRAAIEQKQIAEQQLLRAQTEVKIAEQEAIRYDTLNRSLDDQVLFKLFIDKWDGRTEVVPALPGSSGGTPPVIVGRRS
;
A
#
# COMPACT_ATOMS: atom_id res chain seq x y z
N GLN A 1 8.43 17.78 -56.76
CA GLN A 1 8.48 18.01 -55.30
C GLN A 1 7.60 16.98 -54.65
N SER A 2 8.17 16.13 -53.80
CA SER A 2 7.43 15.21 -52.95
C SER A 2 7.06 15.90 -51.63
N VAL A 3 5.78 15.87 -51.27
CA VAL A 3 5.29 16.37 -49.97
C VAL A 3 5.16 15.17 -49.05
N ASN A 4 5.89 15.20 -47.95
CA ASN A 4 5.79 14.19 -46.92
C ASN A 4 4.99 14.78 -45.74
N PRO A 5 3.72 14.37 -45.51
CA PRO A 5 2.94 14.86 -44.41
C PRO A 5 3.42 14.27 -43.08
N PHE A 6 3.53 15.11 -42.05
CA PHE A 6 3.69 14.68 -40.65
C PHE A 6 2.38 14.83 -39.92
N ASP A 7 1.93 13.77 -39.25
CA ASP A 7 0.77 13.84 -38.38
C ASP A 7 1.19 14.42 -37.02
N VAL A 8 0.73 15.64 -36.75
CA VAL A 8 0.99 16.38 -35.49
C VAL A 8 -0.09 16.18 -34.44
N ARG A 9 -1.11 15.37 -34.74
CA ARG A 9 -2.18 15.05 -33.78
C ARG A 9 -1.64 14.12 -32.70
N THR A 10 -2.35 14.10 -31.57
CA THR A 10 -2.04 13.14 -30.49
C THR A 10 -2.19 11.71 -30.98
N GLN A 11 -1.11 10.98 -30.89
CA GLN A 11 -1.04 9.55 -31.18
C GLN A 11 -1.01 8.75 -29.88
N VAL A 12 -1.58 7.55 -29.92
CA VAL A 12 -1.62 6.60 -28.80
C VAL A 12 -0.93 5.32 -29.23
N ARG A 13 0.09 4.90 -28.47
CA ARG A 13 0.84 3.67 -28.76
C ARG A 13 0.99 2.83 -27.50
N PRO A 14 0.42 1.62 -27.50
CA PRO A 14 0.74 0.61 -26.50
C PRO A 14 2.09 -0.03 -26.82
N GLU A 15 2.89 -0.25 -25.79
CA GLU A 15 4.18 -0.93 -25.83
C GLU A 15 4.24 -1.98 -24.75
N GLU A 16 4.35 -3.23 -25.12
CA GLU A 16 4.61 -4.33 -24.19
C GLU A 16 6.10 -4.37 -23.87
N PHE A 17 6.42 -4.45 -22.60
CA PHE A 17 7.82 -4.50 -22.16
C PHE A 17 8.01 -5.52 -21.06
N SER A 18 9.23 -6.05 -21.02
CA SER A 18 9.73 -6.90 -19.96
C SER A 18 10.97 -6.27 -19.35
N THR A 19 11.05 -6.26 -18.03
CA THR A 19 12.19 -5.70 -17.31
C THR A 19 12.46 -6.46 -16.02
N LEU A 20 13.68 -6.24 -15.47
CA LEU A 20 14.08 -6.77 -14.18
C LEU A 20 13.85 -5.72 -13.08
N THR A 21 13.37 -6.18 -11.97
CA THR A 21 13.27 -5.41 -10.73
C THR A 21 14.59 -5.40 -9.97
N LYS A 22 14.69 -4.64 -8.90
CA LYS A 22 15.86 -4.58 -8.02
C LYS A 22 16.24 -5.95 -7.44
N ASP A 23 15.27 -6.77 -7.12
CA ASP A 23 15.41 -8.14 -6.62
C ASP A 23 15.51 -9.20 -7.73
N LEU A 24 15.86 -8.76 -8.96
CA LEU A 24 16.10 -9.59 -10.14
C LEU A 24 14.89 -10.44 -10.59
N GLN A 25 13.70 -10.00 -10.26
CA GLN A 25 12.47 -10.63 -10.76
C GLN A 25 12.07 -10.04 -12.10
N VAL A 26 11.56 -10.88 -12.98
CA VAL A 26 11.02 -10.45 -14.27
C VAL A 26 9.58 -9.97 -14.09
N ILE A 27 9.30 -8.79 -14.58
CA ILE A 27 7.95 -8.25 -14.71
C ILE A 27 7.64 -7.99 -16.17
N GLU A 28 6.40 -8.20 -16.53
CA GLU A 28 5.84 -7.85 -17.85
C GLU A 28 4.67 -6.90 -17.63
N ALA A 29 4.64 -5.85 -18.43
CA ALA A 29 3.55 -4.87 -18.39
C ALA A 29 3.40 -4.17 -19.73
N THR A 30 2.32 -3.42 -19.88
CA THR A 30 2.04 -2.60 -21.06
C THR A 30 2.09 -1.13 -20.68
N ALA A 31 2.92 -0.36 -21.38
CA ALA A 31 2.98 1.09 -21.29
C ALA A 31 2.26 1.71 -22.49
N THR A 32 1.18 2.43 -22.27
CA THR A 32 0.49 3.17 -23.31
C THR A 32 0.89 4.63 -23.26
N VAL A 33 1.70 5.07 -24.25
CA VAL A 33 2.13 6.46 -24.33
C VAL A 33 1.22 7.25 -25.28
N LYS A 34 0.78 8.43 -24.82
CA LYS A 34 0.08 9.42 -25.62
C LYS A 34 1.02 10.58 -25.87
N TYR A 35 1.31 10.84 -27.15
CA TYR A 35 2.25 11.88 -27.54
C TYR A 35 1.78 12.63 -28.79
N ALA A 36 2.30 13.82 -28.97
CA ALA A 36 2.14 14.60 -30.19
C ALA A 36 3.50 15.07 -30.71
N VAL A 37 3.65 15.13 -32.03
CA VAL A 37 4.84 15.71 -32.67
C VAL A 37 4.70 17.22 -32.66
N ARG A 38 5.74 17.95 -32.28
CA ARG A 38 5.75 19.41 -32.35
C ARG A 38 5.83 19.87 -33.79
N SER A 39 4.84 20.61 -34.25
CA SER A 39 4.73 21.08 -35.64
C SER A 39 5.94 21.91 -36.08
N GLU A 40 6.50 22.68 -35.17
CA GLU A 40 7.65 23.55 -35.40
C GLU A 40 8.93 22.75 -35.69
N GLU A 41 9.01 21.55 -35.13
CA GLU A 41 10.17 20.66 -35.26
C GLU A 41 10.07 19.67 -36.45
N ALA A 42 8.94 19.61 -37.14
CA ALA A 42 8.68 18.65 -38.23
C ALA A 42 9.77 18.73 -39.33
N GLY A 43 10.20 19.92 -39.69
CA GLY A 43 11.30 20.11 -40.68
C GLY A 43 12.67 19.65 -40.19
N ARG A 44 12.94 19.72 -38.90
CA ARG A 44 14.18 19.24 -38.28
C ARG A 44 14.14 17.71 -38.17
N ILE A 45 13.01 17.14 -37.73
CA ILE A 45 12.81 15.69 -37.67
C ILE A 45 13.04 15.08 -39.06
N TYR A 46 12.43 15.65 -40.09
CA TYR A 46 12.58 15.17 -41.46
C TYR A 46 14.03 15.10 -41.93
N ARG A 47 14.83 16.09 -41.58
CA ARG A 47 16.24 16.15 -42.00
C ARG A 47 17.17 15.27 -41.21
N THR A 48 16.86 15.00 -39.93
CA THR A 48 17.85 14.41 -39.01
C THR A 48 17.45 13.02 -38.51
N ILE A 49 16.17 12.67 -38.53
CA ILE A 49 15.67 11.47 -37.80
C ILE A 49 14.86 10.53 -38.68
N ALA A 50 13.80 11.05 -39.28
CA ALA A 50 12.81 10.24 -39.95
C ALA A 50 12.16 11.02 -41.11
N SER A 51 12.11 10.41 -42.29
CA SER A 51 11.44 10.98 -43.46
C SER A 51 9.92 10.88 -43.43
N ASN A 52 9.38 10.22 -42.44
CA ASN A 52 7.92 10.06 -42.22
C ASN A 52 7.61 9.97 -40.72
N ASP A 53 6.34 10.19 -40.37
CA ASP A 53 5.85 10.15 -38.99
C ASP A 53 5.91 8.75 -38.35
N ARG A 54 5.81 7.68 -39.15
CA ARG A 54 5.81 6.30 -38.67
C ARG A 54 7.14 5.90 -38.04
N ASP A 55 8.25 6.49 -38.50
CA ASP A 55 9.60 6.17 -38.02
C ASP A 55 9.95 6.93 -36.72
N ILE A 56 9.18 7.95 -36.33
CA ILE A 56 9.46 8.74 -35.12
C ILE A 56 9.34 7.85 -33.88
N TYR A 57 8.27 7.03 -33.82
CA TYR A 57 8.04 6.16 -32.69
C TYR A 57 9.19 5.17 -32.47
N PRO A 58 9.53 4.30 -33.44
CA PRO A 58 10.58 3.29 -33.22
C PRO A 58 11.99 3.86 -33.08
N ARG A 59 12.26 5.08 -33.59
CA ARG A 59 13.61 5.66 -33.54
C ARG A 59 13.86 6.54 -32.33
N ILE A 60 12.84 7.20 -31.78
CA ILE A 60 13.00 8.15 -30.67
C ILE A 60 12.19 7.70 -29.46
N ILE A 61 10.89 7.48 -29.62
CA ILE A 61 9.97 7.34 -28.48
C ILE A 61 10.17 5.98 -27.81
N GLN A 62 10.13 4.91 -28.58
CA GLN A 62 10.24 3.54 -28.07
C GLN A 62 11.55 3.31 -27.29
N PRO A 63 12.76 3.63 -27.81
CA PRO A 63 13.99 3.40 -27.06
C PRO A 63 14.09 4.26 -25.80
N SER A 64 13.62 5.50 -25.84
CA SER A 64 13.61 6.39 -24.67
C SER A 64 12.59 5.94 -23.63
N LEU A 65 11.41 5.51 -24.06
CA LEU A 65 10.38 4.93 -23.21
C LEU A 65 10.91 3.68 -22.49
N LEU A 66 11.46 2.72 -23.24
CA LEU A 66 11.99 1.48 -22.66
C LEU A 66 13.18 1.73 -21.72
N LYS A 67 14.05 2.70 -22.04
CA LYS A 67 15.14 3.11 -21.16
C LYS A 67 14.62 3.67 -19.84
N ALA A 68 13.66 4.57 -19.88
CA ALA A 68 13.07 5.18 -18.69
C ALA A 68 12.33 4.13 -17.83
N LEU A 69 11.52 3.27 -18.45
CA LEU A 69 10.84 2.16 -17.79
C LEU A 69 11.83 1.25 -17.03
N LYS A 70 12.86 0.77 -17.73
CA LYS A 70 13.90 -0.09 -17.15
C LYS A 70 14.65 0.60 -16.01
N SER A 71 14.95 1.88 -16.16
CA SER A 71 15.66 2.66 -15.15
C SER A 71 14.84 2.80 -13.86
N VAL A 72 13.54 3.02 -13.96
CA VAL A 72 12.67 3.14 -12.76
C VAL A 72 12.46 1.79 -12.13
N PHE A 73 11.98 0.79 -12.88
CA PHE A 73 11.64 -0.52 -12.32
C PHE A 73 12.84 -1.25 -11.68
N SER A 74 14.05 -1.04 -12.19
CA SER A 74 15.27 -1.61 -11.59
C SER A 74 15.64 -1.04 -10.21
N GLN A 75 15.00 0.03 -9.76
CA GLN A 75 15.24 0.64 -8.45
C GLN A 75 14.35 0.09 -7.35
N TYR A 76 13.24 -0.56 -7.71
CA TYR A 76 12.23 -1.06 -6.78
C TYR A 76 12.19 -2.59 -6.74
N GLU A 77 11.88 -3.12 -5.56
CA GLU A 77 11.58 -4.54 -5.39
C GLU A 77 10.18 -4.86 -5.93
N LEU A 78 9.97 -6.09 -6.38
CA LEU A 78 8.70 -6.50 -6.97
C LEU A 78 7.52 -6.28 -6.02
N ILE A 79 7.70 -6.52 -4.72
CA ILE A 79 6.64 -6.31 -3.74
C ILE A 79 6.25 -4.84 -3.65
N THR A 80 7.22 -3.92 -3.67
CA THR A 80 6.97 -2.49 -3.66
C THR A 80 6.22 -2.05 -4.91
N ILE A 81 6.63 -2.57 -6.08
CA ILE A 81 5.94 -2.30 -7.35
C ILE A 81 4.48 -2.76 -7.29
N ALA A 82 4.22 -3.93 -6.70
CA ALA A 82 2.86 -4.47 -6.62
C ALA A 82 1.97 -3.72 -5.60
N THR A 83 2.53 -3.22 -4.51
CA THR A 83 1.79 -2.53 -3.44
C THR A 83 1.63 -1.03 -3.68
N GLU A 84 2.62 -0.40 -4.31
CA GLU A 84 2.68 1.05 -4.55
C GLU A 84 2.57 1.39 -6.05
N TRP A 85 1.79 0.61 -6.78
CA TRP A 85 1.69 0.71 -8.25
C TRP A 85 1.39 2.12 -8.76
N ASN A 86 0.48 2.83 -8.10
CA ASN A 86 0.07 4.17 -8.51
C ASN A 86 1.21 5.18 -8.37
N ASP A 87 1.96 5.12 -7.28
CA ASP A 87 3.07 6.03 -7.00
C ASP A 87 4.24 5.78 -7.97
N ILE A 88 4.53 4.51 -8.21
CA ILE A 88 5.56 4.11 -9.18
C ILE A 88 5.14 4.50 -10.60
N SER A 89 3.86 4.34 -10.96
CA SER A 89 3.35 4.79 -12.26
C SER A 89 3.54 6.29 -12.47
N ALA A 90 3.29 7.11 -11.46
CA ALA A 90 3.52 8.55 -11.52
C ALA A 90 5.01 8.90 -11.66
N ILE A 91 5.90 8.17 -11.01
CA ILE A 91 7.36 8.34 -11.15
C ILE A 91 7.80 7.97 -12.58
N VAL A 92 7.29 6.87 -13.11
CA VAL A 92 7.58 6.41 -14.49
C VAL A 92 7.10 7.46 -15.49
N GLU A 93 5.86 7.95 -15.38
CA GLU A 93 5.30 8.97 -16.26
C GLU A 93 6.21 10.22 -16.30
N ARG A 94 6.58 10.71 -15.12
CA ARG A 94 7.49 11.87 -15.02
C ARG A 94 8.86 11.59 -15.65
N THR A 95 9.45 10.43 -15.36
CA THR A 95 10.78 10.08 -15.90
C THR A 95 10.76 9.92 -17.41
N VAL A 96 9.69 9.33 -17.96
CA VAL A 96 9.50 9.20 -19.42
C VAL A 96 9.32 10.57 -20.06
N ALA A 97 8.50 11.44 -19.46
CA ALA A 97 8.30 12.80 -19.96
C ALA A 97 9.60 13.60 -19.95
N GLU A 98 10.40 13.51 -18.89
CA GLU A 98 11.72 14.15 -18.79
C GLU A 98 12.70 13.62 -19.85
N GLU A 99 12.74 12.30 -20.05
CA GLU A 99 13.64 11.68 -21.04
C GLU A 99 13.28 12.07 -22.48
N LEU A 100 11.98 12.09 -22.81
CA LEU A 100 11.50 12.45 -24.14
C LEU A 100 11.58 13.96 -24.41
N ASN A 101 11.36 14.80 -23.41
CA ASN A 101 11.48 16.25 -23.55
C ASN A 101 12.91 16.72 -23.85
N LYS A 102 13.95 15.91 -23.55
CA LYS A 102 15.33 16.23 -23.93
C LYS A 102 15.54 16.38 -25.42
N PHE A 103 14.70 15.76 -26.23
CA PHE A 103 14.83 15.81 -27.69
C PHE A 103 14.07 16.96 -28.34
N ASP A 104 13.15 17.59 -27.63
CA ASP A 104 12.31 18.72 -28.10
C ASP A 104 11.41 18.42 -29.32
N TYR A 105 11.39 17.17 -29.79
CA TYR A 105 10.67 16.78 -31.00
C TYR A 105 9.21 16.38 -30.75
N VAL A 106 8.96 15.88 -29.56
CA VAL A 106 7.64 15.33 -29.16
C VAL A 106 7.22 15.90 -27.81
N GLU A 107 5.93 16.00 -27.63
CA GLU A 107 5.30 16.34 -26.36
C GLU A 107 4.56 15.12 -25.83
N VAL A 108 4.97 14.61 -24.66
CA VAL A 108 4.25 13.53 -23.97
C VAL A 108 3.04 14.12 -23.27
N ARG A 109 1.86 13.60 -23.57
CA ARG A 109 0.58 14.02 -22.97
C ARG A 109 0.24 13.22 -21.73
N SER A 110 0.37 11.90 -21.81
CA SER A 110 0.23 10.97 -20.67
C SER A 110 0.93 9.66 -20.95
N LEU A 111 1.19 8.93 -19.86
CA LEU A 111 1.64 7.55 -19.89
C LEU A 111 0.76 6.73 -18.96
N ASP A 112 0.12 5.70 -19.49
CA ASP A 112 -0.71 4.79 -18.72
C ASP A 112 -0.01 3.43 -18.64
N LEU A 113 0.24 2.94 -17.41
CA LEU A 113 0.79 1.61 -17.15
C LEU A 113 -0.34 0.64 -16.81
N THR A 114 -0.41 -0.46 -17.53
CA THR A 114 -1.45 -1.48 -17.36
C THR A 114 -0.88 -2.90 -17.45
N GLY A 115 -1.67 -3.89 -17.08
CA GLY A 115 -1.38 -5.29 -17.36
C GLY A 115 -0.15 -5.85 -16.66
N LEU A 116 0.17 -5.38 -15.43
CA LEU A 116 1.27 -5.95 -14.65
C LEU A 116 1.08 -7.45 -14.47
N GLN A 117 2.00 -8.22 -15.05
CA GLN A 117 2.04 -9.67 -14.90
C GLN A 117 3.25 -10.04 -14.03
N ILE A 118 2.96 -10.83 -13.01
CA ILE A 118 3.94 -11.35 -12.05
C ILE A 118 3.86 -12.87 -12.11
N ALA A 119 5.01 -13.53 -12.04
CA ALA A 119 5.08 -15.00 -12.01
C ALA A 119 4.18 -15.56 -10.90
N LYS A 120 3.45 -16.65 -11.18
CA LYS A 120 2.45 -17.22 -10.26
C LYS A 120 3.05 -17.62 -8.93
N GLU A 121 4.25 -18.17 -8.95
CA GLU A 121 4.98 -18.60 -7.75
C GLU A 121 5.29 -17.41 -6.84
N TYR A 122 5.64 -16.28 -7.43
CA TYR A 122 5.96 -15.07 -6.68
C TYR A 122 4.70 -14.38 -6.13
N ARG A 123 3.59 -14.44 -6.86
CA ARG A 123 2.29 -13.94 -6.38
C ARG A 123 1.85 -14.66 -5.10
N ALA A 124 1.96 -15.99 -5.08
CA ALA A 124 1.65 -16.77 -3.88
C ALA A 124 2.56 -16.41 -2.68
N ALA A 125 3.85 -16.16 -2.93
CA ALA A 125 4.78 -15.73 -1.88
C ALA A 125 4.45 -14.33 -1.33
N ILE A 126 4.05 -13.39 -2.19
CA ILE A 126 3.58 -12.05 -1.80
C ILE A 126 2.32 -12.16 -0.94
N GLU A 127 1.34 -12.94 -1.35
CA GLU A 127 0.10 -13.17 -0.59
C GLU A 127 0.39 -13.76 0.80
N GLN A 128 1.25 -14.75 0.89
CA GLN A 128 1.66 -15.33 2.17
C GLN A 128 2.37 -14.32 3.08
N LYS A 129 3.27 -13.50 2.52
CA LYS A 129 3.93 -12.43 3.27
C LYS A 129 2.92 -11.41 3.80
N GLN A 130 1.98 -10.96 2.99
CA GLN A 130 0.94 -10.03 3.41
C GLN A 130 0.05 -10.62 4.51
N ILE A 131 -0.32 -11.89 4.41
CA ILE A 131 -1.08 -12.59 5.45
C ILE A 131 -0.28 -12.64 6.75
N ALA A 132 1.01 -12.99 6.69
CA ALA A 132 1.88 -13.05 7.87
C ALA A 132 2.05 -11.66 8.53
N GLU A 133 2.23 -10.61 7.75
CA GLU A 133 2.31 -9.22 8.25
C GLU A 133 1.00 -8.78 8.91
N GLN A 134 -0.15 -9.11 8.32
CA GLN A 134 -1.45 -8.83 8.94
C GLN A 134 -1.66 -9.60 10.24
N GLN A 135 -1.24 -10.86 10.30
CA GLN A 135 -1.31 -11.67 11.53
C GLN A 135 -0.42 -11.08 12.63
N LEU A 136 0.79 -10.65 12.28
CA LEU A 136 1.70 -9.99 13.21
C LEU A 136 1.09 -8.69 13.76
N LEU A 137 0.50 -7.87 12.88
CA LEU A 137 -0.14 -6.62 13.29
C LEU A 137 -1.35 -6.88 14.20
N ARG A 138 -2.15 -7.91 13.92
CA ARG A 138 -3.26 -8.32 14.79
C ARG A 138 -2.76 -8.76 16.15
N ALA A 139 -1.75 -9.62 16.20
CA ALA A 139 -1.16 -10.07 17.46
C ALA A 139 -0.59 -8.91 18.29
N GLN A 140 0.11 -7.96 17.65
CA GLN A 140 0.59 -6.74 18.33
C GLN A 140 -0.56 -5.88 18.88
N THR A 141 -1.66 -5.79 18.12
CA THR A 141 -2.85 -5.04 18.56
C THR A 141 -3.52 -5.73 19.74
N GLU A 142 -3.66 -7.05 19.72
CA GLU A 142 -4.19 -7.84 20.83
C GLU A 142 -3.35 -7.69 22.10
N VAL A 143 -2.02 -7.72 21.98
CA VAL A 143 -1.12 -7.48 23.12
C VAL A 143 -1.34 -6.09 23.70
N LYS A 144 -1.42 -5.05 22.86
CA LYS A 144 -1.69 -3.68 23.32
C LYS A 144 -3.05 -3.54 24.01
N ILE A 145 -4.07 -4.21 23.49
CA ILE A 145 -5.40 -4.23 24.12
C ILE A 145 -5.30 -4.91 25.48
N ALA A 146 -4.68 -6.08 25.58
CA ALA A 146 -4.51 -6.82 26.83
C ALA A 146 -3.70 -6.00 27.86
N GLU A 147 -2.63 -5.29 27.43
CA GLU A 147 -1.88 -4.39 28.30
C GLU A 147 -2.76 -3.24 28.84
N GLN A 148 -3.56 -2.63 27.96
CA GLN A 148 -4.47 -1.55 28.41
C GLN A 148 -5.57 -2.05 29.33
N GLU A 149 -6.11 -3.24 29.08
CA GLU A 149 -7.06 -3.89 29.97
C GLU A 149 -6.43 -4.20 31.33
N ALA A 150 -5.21 -4.74 31.36
CA ALA A 150 -4.47 -4.99 32.61
C ALA A 150 -4.25 -3.70 33.42
N ILE A 151 -3.84 -2.61 32.76
CA ILE A 151 -3.69 -1.28 33.41
C ILE A 151 -5.06 -0.80 33.95
N ARG A 152 -6.13 -0.98 33.17
CA ARG A 152 -7.48 -0.62 33.57
C ARG A 152 -7.91 -1.40 34.82
N TYR A 153 -7.69 -2.72 34.85
CA TYR A 153 -8.01 -3.56 36.02
C TYR A 153 -7.15 -3.20 37.23
N ASP A 154 -5.86 -2.92 37.05
CA ASP A 154 -4.99 -2.47 38.13
C ASP A 154 -5.44 -1.12 38.70
N THR A 155 -5.82 -0.19 37.83
CA THR A 155 -6.36 1.11 38.24
C THR A 155 -7.69 0.96 38.99
N LEU A 156 -8.58 0.09 38.49
CA LEU A 156 -9.84 -0.23 39.17
C LEU A 156 -9.58 -0.86 40.53
N ASN A 157 -8.69 -1.83 40.64
CA ASN A 157 -8.34 -2.49 41.90
C ASN A 157 -7.76 -1.52 42.92
N ARG A 158 -6.93 -0.57 42.48
CA ARG A 158 -6.37 0.49 43.35
C ARG A 158 -7.43 1.53 43.78
N SER A 159 -8.46 1.74 42.98
CA SER A 159 -9.53 2.70 43.28
C SER A 159 -10.72 2.05 44.07
N LEU A 160 -10.76 0.74 44.17
CA LEU A 160 -11.74 0.00 44.95
C LEU A 160 -11.26 -0.10 46.41
N ASP A 161 -11.55 0.96 47.18
CA ASP A 161 -11.44 0.91 48.64
C ASP A 161 -12.47 -0.11 49.19
N ASP A 162 -12.14 -0.77 50.29
CA ASP A 162 -13.03 -1.76 50.94
C ASP A 162 -14.46 -1.24 51.15
N GLN A 163 -14.62 0.06 51.36
CA GLN A 163 -15.92 0.73 51.49
C GLN A 163 -16.72 0.75 50.18
N VAL A 164 -16.03 0.90 49.02
CA VAL A 164 -16.67 0.91 47.68
C VAL A 164 -17.13 -0.51 47.32
N LEU A 165 -16.29 -1.50 47.60
CA LEU A 165 -16.64 -2.92 47.42
C LEU A 165 -17.87 -3.32 48.27
N PHE A 166 -17.91 -2.86 49.50
CA PHE A 166 -19.05 -3.11 50.40
C PHE A 166 -20.32 -2.44 49.89
N LYS A 167 -20.25 -1.21 49.40
CA LYS A 167 -21.38 -0.51 48.80
C LYS A 167 -21.92 -1.21 47.55
N LEU A 168 -21.04 -1.64 46.64
CA LEU A 168 -21.39 -2.38 45.42
C LEU A 168 -22.03 -3.75 45.77
N PHE A 169 -21.58 -4.38 46.85
CA PHE A 169 -22.17 -5.61 47.36
C PHE A 169 -23.58 -5.38 47.84
N ILE A 170 -23.81 -4.33 48.65
CA ILE A 170 -25.13 -3.98 49.18
C ILE A 170 -26.10 -3.61 48.04
N ASP A 171 -25.67 -2.86 47.05
CA ASP A 171 -26.49 -2.44 45.89
C ASP A 171 -26.95 -3.62 45.01
N LYS A 172 -26.18 -4.71 44.99
CA LYS A 172 -26.51 -5.93 44.23
C LYS A 172 -27.17 -7.04 45.05
N TRP A 173 -27.32 -6.84 46.37
CA TRP A 173 -27.88 -7.86 47.25
C TRP A 173 -29.40 -7.95 47.08
N ASP A 174 -29.88 -9.15 46.75
CA ASP A 174 -31.27 -9.44 46.49
C ASP A 174 -32.12 -9.64 47.79
N GLY A 175 -31.52 -9.45 48.97
CA GLY A 175 -32.19 -9.57 50.28
C GLY A 175 -32.56 -11.01 50.70
N ARG A 176 -32.17 -12.03 49.93
CA ARG A 176 -32.56 -13.43 50.19
C ARG A 176 -31.49 -14.27 50.86
N THR A 177 -30.23 -13.84 50.77
CA THR A 177 -29.12 -14.54 51.41
C THR A 177 -28.62 -13.77 52.58
N GLU A 178 -28.58 -14.43 53.75
CA GLU A 178 -28.03 -13.87 54.99
C GLU A 178 -26.47 -13.93 54.88
N VAL A 179 -25.86 -12.87 54.38
CA VAL A 179 -24.42 -12.75 54.28
C VAL A 179 -23.99 -11.78 55.37
N VAL A 180 -23.22 -12.24 56.31
CA VAL A 180 -22.58 -11.38 57.30
C VAL A 180 -21.20 -10.95 56.73
N PRO A 181 -21.04 -9.70 56.25
CA PRO A 181 -19.74 -9.24 55.80
C PRO A 181 -18.80 -9.09 56.99
N ALA A 182 -17.56 -9.54 56.85
CA ALA A 182 -16.51 -9.23 57.81
C ALA A 182 -16.32 -7.72 57.86
N LEU A 183 -16.40 -7.11 59.02
CA LEU A 183 -16.15 -5.67 59.22
C LEU A 183 -14.71 -5.30 58.78
N PRO A 184 -14.53 -4.19 58.00
CA PRO A 184 -13.22 -3.68 57.69
C PRO A 184 -12.45 -3.35 58.98
N GLY A 185 -11.35 -4.06 59.20
CA GLY A 185 -10.49 -3.85 60.40
C GLY A 185 -10.28 -5.08 61.24
N SER A 186 -10.92 -6.20 61.04
CA SER A 186 -10.61 -7.46 61.72
C SER A 186 -9.46 -8.16 60.96
N SER A 187 -8.25 -8.06 61.47
CA SER A 187 -7.07 -8.78 60.99
C SER A 187 -7.17 -10.28 61.29
N GLY A 188 -7.97 -10.95 60.54
CA GLY A 188 -8.10 -12.40 60.62
C GLY A 188 -9.06 -12.88 59.55
N GLY A 189 -8.48 -13.35 58.43
CA GLY A 189 -9.18 -13.77 57.22
C GLY A 189 -10.08 -14.99 57.44
N THR A 190 -11.24 -14.76 58.00
CA THR A 190 -12.34 -15.76 57.99
C THR A 190 -13.22 -15.43 56.78
N PRO A 191 -13.43 -16.37 55.86
CA PRO A 191 -14.37 -16.17 54.76
C PRO A 191 -15.79 -15.98 55.31
N PRO A 192 -16.66 -15.23 54.63
CA PRO A 192 -18.04 -15.02 55.05
C PRO A 192 -18.77 -16.36 55.16
N VAL A 193 -19.34 -16.63 56.35
CA VAL A 193 -20.10 -17.85 56.58
C VAL A 193 -21.52 -17.66 56.02
N ILE A 194 -21.87 -18.42 55.00
CA ILE A 194 -23.22 -18.47 54.45
C ILE A 194 -24.07 -19.36 55.36
N VAL A 195 -24.94 -18.78 56.11
CA VAL A 195 -25.92 -19.55 56.91
C VAL A 195 -27.22 -19.69 56.11
N GLY A 196 -27.37 -20.82 55.43
CA GLY A 196 -28.63 -21.16 54.77
C GLY A 196 -29.73 -21.49 55.80
N ARG A 197 -30.83 -20.76 55.78
CA ARG A 197 -32.06 -21.11 56.56
C ARG A 197 -32.65 -22.35 55.93
N ARG A 198 -32.73 -23.45 56.71
CA ARG A 198 -33.62 -24.59 56.39
C ARG A 198 -35.04 -24.17 56.66
N SER A 199 -35.92 -24.21 55.67
CA SER A 199 -37.34 -24.18 55.76
C SER A 199 -37.88 -25.49 56.35
#